data_8e96e710f5ef989e459032f18885b77e
#
_entry.id   8e96e710f5ef989e459032f18885b77e
#
_cell.length_a   1.000
_cell.length_b   1.000
_cell.length_c   1.000
_cell.angle_alpha   90.00
_cell.angle_beta   90.00
_cell.angle_gamma   90.00
#
_symmetry.space_group_name_H-M   'P 1'
#
loop_
_entity.id
_entity.type
_entity.pdbx_description
1 polymer ?
#
loop_
_entity_poly.entity_id
_entity_poly.type
_entity_poly.pdbx_seq_one_letter_code
_entity_poly.pdbx_strand_id
1 'polypeptide(L)'
;MLKRLYMLGMACLTAGAIWAQPKLTVSDVANMGELMFKMPGKASFVVENTGTSELLITQINPSCGCTTVEWTQTPIAPGETGTIEVEYDAMMLGTFQKDLEVYSNASDEPVYLHVQGRVVSKLSNYEGLFPVSMGNLRLNTNNVEFDNVNKGDQPMVEIAIVNTARTSYVPQLMHLPPYLHAKYMPEKLSGGRIGKIQLTLDSERLKQMGLHQTSIYLARKIGDQIGEDNEIVVSSVLLPDFSQLNKLELERAPKMLLSTDSLDLGDLGRKNKKTGVITIENKGKSPLEIRTIQVFNKAVGISLGNRTIAAGEKTKLKITIQGKYLAKAKNKPRVLLITNDPEQPKVVIPVTVQTSTQK
;
A
#
# COMPACT_ATOMS: atom_id res chain seq x y z
N MET A 1 63.70 43.84 44.15
CA MET A 1 63.66 42.62 43.31
C MET A 1 62.27 42.00 43.46
N LEU A 2 61.39 42.22 42.46
CA LEU A 2 59.99 41.79 42.51
C LEU A 2 59.84 40.48 41.73
N LYS A 3 59.53 39.37 42.38
CA LYS A 3 59.21 38.10 41.73
C LYS A 3 57.73 38.12 41.33
N ARG A 4 57.45 38.11 40.02
CA ARG A 4 56.14 37.96 39.44
C ARG A 4 55.76 36.47 39.44
N LEU A 5 54.71 36.11 40.16
CA LEU A 5 54.13 34.77 40.21
C LEU A 5 53.06 34.70 39.11
N TYR A 6 53.27 33.89 38.08
CA TYR A 6 52.27 33.60 37.04
C TYR A 6 51.35 32.47 37.54
N MET A 7 50.10 32.80 37.87
CA MET A 7 49.04 31.81 38.08
C MET A 7 48.53 31.34 36.71
N LEU A 8 48.81 30.08 36.34
CA LEU A 8 48.19 29.43 35.20
C LEU A 8 46.80 28.92 35.66
N GLY A 9 45.75 29.59 35.20
CA GLY A 9 44.37 29.12 35.39
C GLY A 9 44.11 27.95 34.45
N MET A 10 43.95 26.76 35.02
CA MET A 10 43.53 25.53 34.30
C MET A 10 42.02 25.55 34.15
N ALA A 11 41.51 25.95 32.95
CA ALA A 11 40.11 25.87 32.62
C ALA A 11 39.74 24.39 32.39
N CYS A 12 39.08 23.77 33.35
CA CYS A 12 38.43 22.45 33.17
C CYS A 12 37.23 22.64 32.20
N LEU A 13 37.40 22.28 30.94
CA LEU A 13 36.32 22.02 30.01
C LEU A 13 35.62 20.73 30.43
N THR A 14 34.54 20.83 31.22
CA THR A 14 33.60 19.73 31.42
C THR A 14 32.84 19.53 30.12
N ALA A 15 33.30 18.63 29.26
CA ALA A 15 32.52 18.10 28.16
C ALA A 15 31.35 17.34 28.78
N GLY A 16 30.17 17.98 28.81
CA GLY A 16 28.93 17.29 29.15
C GLY A 16 28.73 16.18 28.14
N ALA A 17 28.80 14.93 28.57
CA ALA A 17 28.41 13.80 27.72
C ALA A 17 26.94 13.94 27.42
N ILE A 18 26.61 14.36 26.20
CA ILE A 18 25.25 14.31 25.66
C ILE A 18 24.98 12.81 25.40
N TRP A 19 24.28 12.17 26.32
CA TRP A 19 23.87 10.79 26.13
C TRP A 19 22.86 10.76 24.99
N ALA A 20 23.22 10.08 23.92
CA ALA A 20 22.29 9.83 22.81
C ALA A 20 21.17 8.92 23.34
N GLN A 21 19.94 9.44 23.35
CA GLN A 21 18.77 8.69 23.84
C GLN A 21 17.69 8.66 22.78
N PRO A 22 17.04 7.51 22.54
CA PRO A 22 15.85 7.46 21.72
C PRO A 22 14.69 8.14 22.44
N LYS A 23 13.75 8.69 21.70
CA LYS A 23 12.52 9.28 22.27
C LYS A 23 11.34 8.97 21.37
N LEU A 24 10.40 8.24 21.94
CA LEU A 24 9.16 7.87 21.28
C LEU A 24 8.13 9.00 21.42
N THR A 25 7.65 9.53 20.31
CA THR A 25 6.55 10.51 20.24
C THR A 25 5.44 9.94 19.35
N VAL A 26 4.20 9.93 19.88
CA VAL A 26 3.04 9.38 19.18
C VAL A 26 1.78 10.04 19.72
N SER A 27 0.70 10.13 18.91
CA SER A 27 -0.64 10.49 19.41
C SER A 27 -1.18 9.32 20.22
N ASP A 28 -1.69 9.56 21.41
CA ASP A 28 -2.13 8.55 22.36
C ASP A 28 -3.50 7.92 22.03
N VAL A 29 -4.31 8.57 21.18
CA VAL A 29 -5.69 8.13 20.88
C VAL A 29 -5.93 8.02 19.38
N ALA A 30 -6.47 6.87 18.96
CA ALA A 30 -7.01 6.66 17.62
C ALA A 30 -8.52 6.36 17.70
N ASN A 31 -9.33 7.11 16.95
CA ASN A 31 -10.77 6.91 16.88
C ASN A 31 -11.16 6.20 15.59
N MET A 32 -11.69 4.99 15.71
CA MET A 32 -12.19 4.18 14.59
C MET A 32 -13.61 4.57 14.14
N GLY A 33 -14.29 5.49 14.85
CA GLY A 33 -15.66 5.88 14.53
C GLY A 33 -16.69 4.77 14.72
N GLU A 34 -17.69 4.72 13.83
CA GLU A 34 -18.67 3.62 13.80
C GLU A 34 -18.13 2.45 12.99
N LEU A 35 -18.06 1.28 13.63
CA LEU A 35 -17.77 0.01 13.00
C LEU A 35 -19.06 -0.82 12.86
N MET A 36 -19.17 -1.53 11.76
CA MET A 36 -20.27 -2.47 11.60
C MET A 36 -19.98 -3.76 12.36
N PHE A 37 -20.97 -4.30 13.08
CA PHE A 37 -20.86 -5.57 13.78
C PHE A 37 -20.32 -6.69 12.88
N LYS A 38 -19.29 -7.40 13.35
CA LYS A 38 -18.52 -8.43 12.63
C LYS A 38 -17.74 -7.91 11.41
N MET A 39 -17.49 -6.63 11.31
CA MET A 39 -16.56 -6.07 10.33
C MET A 39 -15.40 -5.41 11.09
N PRO A 40 -14.21 -6.02 11.06
CA PRO A 40 -13.05 -5.47 11.74
C PRO A 40 -12.76 -4.04 11.31
N GLY A 41 -12.38 -3.19 12.25
CA GLY A 41 -11.93 -1.83 12.01
C GLY A 41 -10.42 -1.72 12.18
N LYS A 42 -9.80 -0.82 11.42
CA LYS A 42 -8.37 -0.55 11.49
C LYS A 42 -8.09 0.87 11.91
N ALA A 43 -7.03 1.06 12.68
CA ALA A 43 -6.44 2.35 13.00
C ALA A 43 -4.92 2.25 12.88
N SER A 44 -4.27 3.37 12.63
CA SER A 44 -2.82 3.44 12.53
C SER A 44 -2.32 4.60 13.40
N PHE A 45 -1.25 4.34 14.14
CA PHE A 45 -0.48 5.36 14.86
C PHE A 45 0.84 5.57 14.12
N VAL A 46 1.20 6.83 13.91
CA VAL A 46 2.52 7.21 13.42
C VAL A 46 3.40 7.48 14.63
N VAL A 47 4.46 6.71 14.77
CA VAL A 47 5.47 6.85 15.82
C VAL A 47 6.65 7.61 15.24
N GLU A 48 7.06 8.69 15.87
CA GLU A 48 8.22 9.49 15.50
C GLU A 48 9.34 9.30 16.53
N ASN A 49 10.57 9.09 16.07
CA ASN A 49 11.74 9.15 16.91
C ASN A 49 12.26 10.59 17.03
N THR A 50 11.84 11.29 18.07
CA THR A 50 12.30 12.67 18.35
C THR A 50 13.58 12.70 19.21
N GLY A 51 14.23 11.56 19.41
CA GLY A 51 15.49 11.41 20.13
C GLY A 51 16.72 11.63 19.24
N THR A 52 17.88 11.24 19.79
CA THR A 52 19.20 11.37 19.14
C THR A 52 19.89 10.04 18.86
N SER A 53 19.25 8.91 19.19
CA SER A 53 19.68 7.54 18.84
C SER A 53 18.51 6.74 18.28
N GLU A 54 18.79 5.56 17.71
CA GLU A 54 17.79 4.68 17.13
C GLU A 54 16.73 4.23 18.15
N LEU A 55 15.45 4.37 17.75
CA LEU A 55 14.29 3.91 18.51
C LEU A 55 13.86 2.54 18.02
N LEU A 56 13.73 1.58 18.93
CA LEU A 56 13.22 0.24 18.65
C LEU A 56 11.99 -0.04 19.49
N ILE A 57 10.86 -0.34 18.85
CA ILE A 57 9.67 -0.87 19.52
C ILE A 57 9.90 -2.36 19.73
N THR A 58 9.98 -2.78 20.98
CA THR A 58 10.35 -4.16 21.37
C THR A 58 9.16 -5.07 21.51
N GLN A 59 8.02 -4.55 22.00
CA GLN A 59 6.81 -5.31 22.26
C GLN A 59 5.59 -4.40 22.30
N ILE A 60 4.44 -4.91 21.87
CA ILE A 60 3.15 -4.26 22.08
C ILE A 60 2.16 -5.29 22.65
N ASN A 61 1.53 -4.93 23.77
CA ASN A 61 0.54 -5.78 24.44
C ASN A 61 -0.85 -5.14 24.33
N PRO A 62 -1.77 -5.69 23.56
CA PRO A 62 -3.15 -5.26 23.57
C PRO A 62 -3.87 -5.76 24.83
N SER A 63 -4.81 -4.95 25.35
CA SER A 63 -5.61 -5.25 26.55
C SER A 63 -6.58 -6.41 26.40
N CYS A 64 -6.83 -6.90 25.17
CA CYS A 64 -7.69 -8.06 24.89
C CYS A 64 -7.26 -8.80 23.62
N GLY A 65 -7.64 -10.07 23.52
CA GLY A 65 -7.48 -10.88 22.29
C GLY A 65 -8.40 -10.46 21.12
N CYS A 66 -9.25 -9.46 21.32
CA CYS A 66 -10.12 -8.87 20.30
C CYS A 66 -9.40 -7.79 19.45
N THR A 67 -8.11 -7.55 19.73
CA THR A 67 -7.28 -6.55 19.08
C THR A 67 -5.98 -7.19 18.61
N THR A 68 -5.71 -7.08 17.31
CA THR A 68 -4.45 -7.52 16.68
C THR A 68 -3.60 -6.30 16.37
N VAL A 69 -2.28 -6.41 16.55
CA VAL A 69 -1.34 -5.30 16.37
C VAL A 69 -0.16 -5.73 15.50
N GLU A 70 0.17 -4.90 14.52
CA GLU A 70 1.39 -5.01 13.73
C GLU A 70 2.16 -3.69 13.82
N TRP A 71 3.49 -3.72 13.85
CA TRP A 71 4.30 -2.50 13.96
C TRP A 71 5.64 -2.59 13.22
N THR A 72 6.27 -1.44 13.01
CA THR A 72 7.62 -1.32 12.45
C THR A 72 8.62 -2.00 13.38
N GLN A 73 9.20 -3.13 12.93
CA GLN A 73 10.14 -3.95 13.71
C GLN A 73 11.61 -3.59 13.49
N THR A 74 11.90 -2.74 12.52
CA THR A 74 13.25 -2.21 12.26
C THR A 74 13.51 -0.97 13.11
N PRO A 75 14.77 -0.72 13.53
CA PRO A 75 15.12 0.51 14.22
C PRO A 75 14.71 1.76 13.42
N ILE A 76 14.12 2.73 14.11
CA ILE A 76 13.68 4.02 13.55
C ILE A 76 14.77 5.04 13.84
N ALA A 77 15.40 5.58 12.81
CA ALA A 77 16.46 6.57 12.95
C ALA A 77 15.96 7.90 13.55
N PRO A 78 16.81 8.72 14.16
CA PRO A 78 16.44 10.05 14.65
C PRO A 78 15.76 10.91 13.58
N GLY A 79 14.57 11.45 13.88
CA GLY A 79 13.74 12.23 12.97
C GLY A 79 12.91 11.42 11.97
N GLU A 80 13.05 10.10 11.94
CA GLU A 80 12.26 9.21 11.09
C GLU A 80 11.00 8.70 11.82
N THR A 81 10.09 8.09 11.04
CA THR A 81 8.82 7.58 11.54
C THR A 81 8.64 6.09 11.30
N GLY A 82 7.94 5.43 12.22
CA GLY A 82 7.40 4.09 12.08
C GLY A 82 5.88 4.09 12.23
N THR A 83 5.26 2.93 12.08
CA THR A 83 3.81 2.75 12.19
C THR A 83 3.47 1.64 13.17
N ILE A 84 2.33 1.82 13.87
CA ILE A 84 1.65 0.76 14.64
C ILE A 84 0.26 0.64 14.02
N GLU A 85 -0.05 -0.50 13.42
CA GLU A 85 -1.36 -0.80 12.87
C GLU A 85 -2.16 -1.65 13.86
N VAL A 86 -3.41 -1.27 14.10
CA VAL A 86 -4.29 -1.92 15.07
C VAL A 86 -5.56 -2.34 14.36
N GLU A 87 -5.94 -3.60 14.51
CA GLU A 87 -7.21 -4.13 14.02
C GLU A 87 -8.07 -4.60 15.21
N TYR A 88 -9.30 -4.10 15.30
CA TYR A 88 -10.31 -4.50 16.28
C TYR A 88 -11.40 -5.34 15.59
N ASP A 89 -11.75 -6.50 16.15
CA ASP A 89 -12.62 -7.52 15.54
C ASP A 89 -14.10 -7.15 15.41
N ALA A 90 -14.57 -6.11 16.11
CA ALA A 90 -15.92 -5.59 16.12
C ALA A 90 -17.01 -6.66 16.47
N MET A 91 -16.68 -7.63 17.32
CA MET A 91 -17.58 -8.73 17.69
C MET A 91 -18.57 -8.38 18.82
N MET A 92 -18.49 -7.19 19.42
CA MET A 92 -19.38 -6.73 20.48
C MET A 92 -20.03 -5.41 20.12
N LEU A 93 -21.38 -5.33 20.17
CA LEU A 93 -22.11 -4.08 19.96
C LEU A 93 -21.90 -3.10 21.12
N GLY A 94 -21.88 -1.81 20.81
CA GLY A 94 -21.71 -0.72 21.77
C GLY A 94 -20.38 0.03 21.59
N THR A 95 -20.13 1.00 22.46
CA THR A 95 -18.86 1.72 22.52
C THR A 95 -17.76 0.82 23.06
N PHE A 96 -16.57 0.99 22.51
CA PHE A 96 -15.37 0.31 22.99
C PHE A 96 -14.22 1.29 23.16
N GLN A 97 -13.35 0.98 24.11
CA GLN A 97 -12.02 1.50 24.26
C GLN A 97 -11.09 0.34 24.54
N LYS A 98 -9.96 0.28 23.84
CA LYS A 98 -8.93 -0.75 23.98
C LYS A 98 -7.58 -0.08 24.17
N ASP A 99 -6.82 -0.59 25.12
CA ASP A 99 -5.54 -0.05 25.49
C ASP A 99 -4.42 -0.94 24.92
N LEU A 100 -3.33 -0.31 24.53
CA LEU A 100 -2.11 -0.95 24.04
C LEU A 100 -0.96 -0.45 24.88
N GLU A 101 -0.16 -1.37 25.43
CA GLU A 101 1.11 -1.06 26.11
C GLU A 101 2.24 -1.19 25.09
N VAL A 102 2.88 -0.08 24.76
CA VAL A 102 3.99 -0.03 23.78
C VAL A 102 5.31 0.05 24.53
N TYR A 103 6.11 -1.00 24.47
CA TYR A 103 7.44 -1.08 25.03
C TYR A 103 8.48 -0.72 23.97
N SER A 104 9.50 0.01 24.39
CA SER A 104 10.59 0.44 23.50
C SER A 104 11.89 0.62 24.27
N ASN A 105 13.00 0.79 23.57
CA ASN A 105 14.28 1.14 24.18
C ASN A 105 14.38 2.62 24.62
N ALA A 106 13.30 3.41 24.49
CA ALA A 106 13.28 4.80 24.93
C ALA A 106 12.99 4.97 26.42
N SER A 107 12.31 3.99 27.06
CA SER A 107 11.95 4.02 28.48
C SER A 107 11.71 2.61 29.00
N ASP A 108 11.94 2.38 30.28
CA ASP A 108 11.56 1.14 30.98
C ASP A 108 10.04 1.07 31.19
N GLU A 109 9.34 2.22 31.20
CA GLU A 109 7.89 2.28 31.32
C GLU A 109 7.24 2.27 29.92
N PRO A 110 6.12 1.52 29.72
CA PRO A 110 5.42 1.50 28.44
C PRO A 110 4.70 2.82 28.17
N VAL A 111 4.57 3.14 26.90
CA VAL A 111 3.66 4.19 26.43
C VAL A 111 2.28 3.57 26.17
N TYR A 112 1.23 4.19 26.74
CA TYR A 112 -0.15 3.72 26.55
C TYR A 112 -0.80 4.39 25.36
N LEU A 113 -1.32 3.58 24.42
CA LEU A 113 -2.15 4.05 23.31
C LEU A 113 -3.59 3.55 23.49
N HIS A 114 -4.55 4.35 23.04
CA HIS A 114 -5.96 4.04 23.18
C HIS A 114 -6.63 3.99 21.81
N VAL A 115 -7.34 2.90 21.54
CA VAL A 115 -8.20 2.78 20.37
C VAL A 115 -9.64 2.79 20.83
N GLN A 116 -10.44 3.67 20.25
CA GLN A 116 -11.84 3.81 20.66
C GLN A 116 -12.78 3.87 19.45
N GLY A 117 -14.06 3.57 19.69
CA GLY A 117 -15.08 3.63 18.66
C GLY A 117 -16.42 3.09 19.14
N ARG A 118 -17.31 2.84 18.20
CA ARG A 118 -18.63 2.26 18.48
C ARG A 118 -19.00 1.20 17.46
N VAL A 119 -19.30 0.00 17.91
CA VAL A 119 -19.82 -1.05 17.06
C VAL A 119 -21.34 -0.96 16.98
N VAL A 120 -21.89 -0.90 15.77
CA VAL A 120 -23.31 -0.71 15.50
C VAL A 120 -23.85 -1.84 14.60
N SER A 121 -25.14 -2.16 14.75
CA SER A 121 -25.82 -3.11 13.87
C SER A 121 -26.18 -2.53 12.50
N LYS A 122 -26.16 -1.19 12.38
CA LYS A 122 -26.39 -0.43 11.15
C LYS A 122 -25.62 0.89 11.28
N LEU A 123 -24.82 1.21 10.25
CA LEU A 123 -24.06 2.48 10.18
C LEU A 123 -25.00 3.66 10.02
N SER A 124 -24.66 4.78 10.65
CA SER A 124 -25.34 6.06 10.46
C SER A 124 -24.98 6.69 9.11
N ASN A 125 -23.73 6.47 8.66
CA ASN A 125 -23.23 6.88 7.36
C ASN A 125 -22.38 5.77 6.74
N TYR A 126 -22.62 5.46 5.47
CA TYR A 126 -21.85 4.44 4.73
C TYR A 126 -20.61 5.01 4.02
N GLU A 127 -20.47 6.33 3.89
CA GLU A 127 -19.46 6.96 3.01
C GLU A 127 -18.03 6.65 3.41
N GLY A 128 -17.75 6.57 4.71
CA GLY A 128 -16.41 6.25 5.22
C GLY A 128 -15.94 4.85 4.85
N LEU A 129 -16.78 3.85 5.03
CA LEU A 129 -16.45 2.43 4.77
C LEU A 129 -16.80 1.99 3.34
N PHE A 130 -17.77 2.64 2.70
CA PHE A 130 -18.27 2.32 1.36
C PHE A 130 -18.27 3.58 0.48
N PRO A 131 -17.09 4.10 0.12
CA PRO A 131 -16.96 5.36 -0.61
C PRO A 131 -17.49 5.29 -2.06
N VAL A 132 -17.54 4.10 -2.65
CA VAL A 132 -17.96 3.94 -4.06
C VAL A 132 -19.47 3.77 -4.12
N SER A 133 -20.17 4.71 -4.77
CA SER A 133 -21.61 4.67 -4.97
C SER A 133 -21.96 4.15 -6.38
N MET A 134 -22.86 3.17 -6.44
CA MET A 134 -23.38 2.59 -7.67
C MET A 134 -24.91 2.47 -7.57
N GLY A 135 -25.62 3.60 -7.72
CA GLY A 135 -27.06 3.69 -7.48
C GLY A 135 -27.41 3.44 -6.02
N ASN A 136 -28.25 2.43 -5.74
CA ASN A 136 -28.61 2.01 -4.38
C ASN A 136 -27.60 1.05 -3.75
N LEU A 137 -26.48 0.81 -4.38
CA LEU A 137 -25.41 -0.03 -3.87
C LEU A 137 -24.20 0.84 -3.56
N ARG A 138 -23.46 0.49 -2.50
CA ARG A 138 -22.19 1.12 -2.24
C ARG A 138 -21.15 0.03 -1.96
N LEU A 139 -19.92 0.24 -2.44
CA LEU A 139 -18.81 -0.69 -2.31
C LEU A 139 -17.69 -0.03 -1.54
N ASN A 140 -16.89 -0.85 -0.84
CA ASN A 140 -15.65 -0.38 -0.22
C ASN A 140 -14.59 -0.03 -1.27
N THR A 141 -14.61 -0.67 -2.44
CA THR A 141 -13.69 -0.38 -3.54
C THR A 141 -14.31 -0.75 -4.89
N ASN A 142 -13.91 -0.07 -5.96
CA ASN A 142 -14.11 -0.47 -7.35
C ASN A 142 -12.78 -0.68 -8.10
N ASN A 143 -11.69 -0.84 -7.35
CA ASN A 143 -10.38 -1.20 -7.87
C ASN A 143 -9.85 -2.41 -7.10
N VAL A 144 -9.75 -3.54 -7.79
CA VAL A 144 -9.32 -4.83 -7.23
C VAL A 144 -7.95 -5.17 -7.79
N GLU A 145 -7.01 -5.44 -6.91
CA GLU A 145 -5.66 -5.82 -7.29
C GLU A 145 -5.32 -7.18 -6.70
N PHE A 146 -5.05 -8.16 -7.57
CA PHE A 146 -4.39 -9.42 -7.21
C PHE A 146 -2.90 -9.20 -7.36
N ASP A 147 -2.21 -8.97 -6.25
CA ASP A 147 -0.76 -8.78 -6.26
C ASP A 147 -0.04 -10.09 -6.61
N ASN A 148 1.22 -10.09 -6.82
CA ASN A 148 2.17 -11.21 -6.96
C ASN A 148 1.54 -12.58 -7.19
N VAL A 149 1.10 -12.85 -8.41
CA VAL A 149 0.44 -14.10 -8.78
C VAL A 149 1.43 -14.99 -9.51
N ASN A 150 1.63 -16.22 -9.05
CA ASN A 150 2.38 -17.23 -9.78
C ASN A 150 1.43 -18.08 -10.63
N LYS A 151 1.98 -18.76 -11.62
CA LYS A 151 1.21 -19.71 -12.44
C LYS A 151 0.70 -20.85 -11.55
N GLY A 152 -0.60 -21.16 -11.61
CA GLY A 152 -1.26 -22.16 -10.74
C GLY A 152 -1.90 -21.60 -9.49
N ASP A 153 -1.57 -20.36 -9.08
CA ASP A 153 -2.20 -19.74 -7.92
C ASP A 153 -3.69 -19.41 -8.17
N GLN A 154 -4.49 -19.49 -7.08
CA GLN A 154 -5.90 -19.10 -7.08
C GLN A 154 -6.18 -18.08 -5.94
N PRO A 155 -5.58 -16.89 -6.01
CA PRO A 155 -5.78 -15.87 -4.98
C PRO A 155 -7.22 -15.36 -4.98
N MET A 156 -7.68 -14.93 -3.80
CA MET A 156 -9.03 -14.41 -3.57
C MET A 156 -8.96 -12.98 -3.02
N VAL A 157 -9.88 -12.14 -3.49
CA VAL A 157 -10.09 -10.78 -2.97
C VAL A 157 -11.58 -10.59 -2.70
N GLU A 158 -11.91 -9.91 -1.61
CA GLU A 158 -13.28 -9.61 -1.22
C GLU A 158 -13.61 -8.13 -1.48
N ILE A 159 -14.75 -7.87 -2.09
CA ILE A 159 -15.36 -6.56 -2.21
C ILE A 159 -16.56 -6.54 -1.25
N ALA A 160 -16.52 -5.66 -0.26
CA ALA A 160 -17.67 -5.45 0.61
C ALA A 160 -18.70 -4.58 -0.11
N ILE A 161 -19.96 -4.97 -0.05
CA ILE A 161 -21.09 -4.29 -0.68
C ILE A 161 -22.21 -4.05 0.32
N VAL A 162 -22.82 -2.87 0.29
CA VAL A 162 -24.02 -2.56 1.05
C VAL A 162 -25.17 -2.22 0.13
N ASN A 163 -26.34 -2.79 0.42
CA ASN A 163 -27.60 -2.41 -0.24
C ASN A 163 -28.29 -1.33 0.58
N THR A 164 -28.28 -0.10 0.10
CA THR A 164 -28.90 1.05 0.79
C THR A 164 -30.41 1.17 0.49
N ALA A 165 -30.96 0.40 -0.46
CA ALA A 165 -32.39 0.35 -0.74
C ALA A 165 -33.17 -0.35 0.39
N ARG A 166 -34.48 -0.27 0.35
CA ARG A 166 -35.39 -1.03 1.25
C ARG A 166 -35.68 -2.44 0.75
N THR A 167 -35.54 -2.65 -0.56
CA THR A 167 -35.80 -3.94 -1.23
C THR A 167 -34.54 -4.81 -1.26
N SER A 168 -34.74 -6.12 -1.34
CA SER A 168 -33.62 -7.06 -1.51
C SER A 168 -33.03 -6.98 -2.92
N TYR A 169 -31.75 -7.28 -3.02
CA TYR A 169 -30.96 -7.26 -4.23
C TYR A 169 -30.21 -8.59 -4.41
N VAL A 170 -30.12 -9.07 -5.64
CA VAL A 170 -29.30 -10.25 -5.99
C VAL A 170 -28.07 -9.72 -6.75
N PRO A 171 -26.87 -9.78 -6.17
CA PRO A 171 -25.65 -9.32 -6.82
C PRO A 171 -25.36 -10.11 -8.11
N GLN A 172 -24.97 -9.40 -9.16
CA GLN A 172 -24.55 -9.99 -10.43
C GLN A 172 -23.45 -9.15 -11.05
N LEU A 173 -22.36 -9.82 -11.43
CA LEU A 173 -21.29 -9.19 -12.22
C LEU A 173 -21.46 -9.51 -13.70
N MET A 174 -21.28 -8.50 -14.52
CA MET A 174 -21.30 -8.57 -15.97
C MET A 174 -19.87 -8.51 -16.53
N HIS A 175 -19.63 -9.09 -17.70
CA HIS A 175 -18.34 -9.16 -18.39
C HIS A 175 -17.23 -9.82 -17.55
N LEU A 176 -17.59 -10.82 -16.76
CA LEU A 176 -16.62 -11.60 -15.98
C LEU A 176 -15.78 -12.48 -16.94
N PRO A 177 -14.45 -12.26 -17.04
CA PRO A 177 -13.63 -13.08 -17.95
C PRO A 177 -13.47 -14.51 -17.39
N PRO A 178 -13.13 -15.50 -18.25
CA PRO A 178 -13.08 -16.93 -17.87
C PRO A 178 -12.07 -17.26 -16.75
N TYR A 179 -11.11 -16.38 -16.50
CA TYR A 179 -10.11 -16.55 -15.44
C TYR A 179 -10.53 -15.91 -14.10
N LEU A 180 -11.72 -15.29 -14.01
CA LEU A 180 -12.28 -14.76 -12.76
C LEU A 180 -13.56 -15.49 -12.40
N HIS A 181 -13.67 -15.89 -11.14
CA HIS A 181 -14.86 -16.51 -10.57
C HIS A 181 -15.40 -15.63 -9.45
N ALA A 182 -16.72 -15.47 -9.39
CA ALA A 182 -17.38 -14.67 -8.36
C ALA A 182 -18.28 -15.53 -7.48
N LYS A 183 -18.22 -15.30 -6.15
CA LYS A 183 -19.17 -15.84 -5.18
C LYS A 183 -19.78 -14.69 -4.40
N TYR A 184 -21.08 -14.75 -4.17
CA TYR A 184 -21.83 -13.72 -3.47
C TYR A 184 -22.26 -14.22 -2.09
N MET A 185 -22.02 -13.42 -1.06
CA MET A 185 -22.33 -13.79 0.33
C MET A 185 -22.99 -12.61 1.06
N PRO A 186 -24.30 -12.69 1.35
CA PRO A 186 -25.24 -13.74 0.94
C PRO A 186 -25.60 -13.64 -0.56
N GLU A 187 -26.16 -14.68 -1.15
CA GLU A 187 -26.63 -14.69 -2.54
C GLU A 187 -27.72 -13.63 -2.82
N LYS A 188 -28.54 -13.36 -1.80
CA LYS A 188 -29.57 -12.32 -1.82
C LYS A 188 -29.32 -11.35 -0.68
N LEU A 189 -28.98 -10.11 -1.00
CA LEU A 189 -28.66 -9.05 -0.07
C LEU A 189 -29.90 -8.24 0.28
N SER A 190 -30.40 -8.38 1.51
CA SER A 190 -31.55 -7.60 1.99
C SER A 190 -31.24 -6.11 2.09
N GLY A 191 -32.30 -5.29 2.08
CA GLY A 191 -32.16 -3.84 2.24
C GLY A 191 -31.50 -3.43 3.56
N GLY A 192 -30.61 -2.46 3.51
CA GLY A 192 -29.83 -1.98 4.64
C GLY A 192 -28.79 -2.97 5.16
N ARG A 193 -28.49 -4.06 4.44
CA ARG A 193 -27.51 -5.08 4.86
C ARG A 193 -26.25 -5.01 4.02
N ILE A 194 -25.18 -5.49 4.64
CA ILE A 194 -23.87 -5.65 4.03
C ILE A 194 -23.67 -7.09 3.61
N GLY A 195 -23.02 -7.28 2.47
CA GLY A 195 -22.58 -8.56 1.94
C GLY A 195 -21.17 -8.43 1.36
N LYS A 196 -20.71 -9.53 0.75
CA LYS A 196 -19.40 -9.62 0.13
C LYS A 196 -19.51 -10.23 -1.27
N ILE A 197 -18.72 -9.72 -2.18
CA ILE A 197 -18.44 -10.34 -3.48
C ILE A 197 -17.00 -10.85 -3.40
N GLN A 198 -16.84 -12.17 -3.37
CA GLN A 198 -15.54 -12.81 -3.39
C GLN A 198 -15.15 -13.09 -4.85
N LEU A 199 -14.03 -12.52 -5.28
CA LEU A 199 -13.42 -12.77 -6.58
C LEU A 199 -12.24 -13.72 -6.41
N THR A 200 -12.21 -14.81 -7.17
CA THR A 200 -11.10 -15.75 -7.26
C THR A 200 -10.48 -15.67 -8.64
N LEU A 201 -9.17 -15.51 -8.71
CA LEU A 201 -8.41 -15.50 -9.95
C LEU A 201 -7.85 -16.92 -10.23
N ASP A 202 -8.14 -17.47 -11.38
CA ASP A 202 -7.51 -18.69 -11.90
C ASP A 202 -6.31 -18.31 -12.77
N SER A 203 -5.12 -18.33 -12.19
CA SER A 203 -3.89 -17.89 -12.87
C SER A 203 -3.43 -18.83 -13.98
N GLU A 204 -3.88 -20.10 -13.99
CA GLU A 204 -3.61 -21.04 -15.08
C GLU A 204 -4.13 -20.52 -16.42
N ARG A 205 -5.19 -19.73 -16.41
CA ARG A 205 -5.80 -19.16 -17.60
C ARG A 205 -5.18 -17.85 -18.07
N LEU A 206 -4.25 -17.27 -17.30
CA LEU A 206 -3.50 -16.10 -17.72
C LEU A 206 -2.42 -16.53 -18.73
N LYS A 207 -2.39 -15.90 -19.92
CA LYS A 207 -1.55 -16.34 -21.02
C LYS A 207 -0.16 -15.71 -21.06
N GLN A 208 0.01 -14.54 -20.49
CA GLN A 208 1.24 -13.75 -20.59
C GLN A 208 1.70 -13.27 -19.21
N MET A 209 3.01 -13.15 -19.00
CA MET A 209 3.57 -12.53 -17.81
C MET A 209 3.29 -11.01 -17.80
N GLY A 210 3.25 -10.46 -16.60
CA GLY A 210 3.04 -9.03 -16.36
C GLY A 210 1.61 -8.67 -16.01
N LEU A 211 1.23 -7.42 -16.26
CA LEU A 211 -0.05 -6.83 -15.87
C LEU A 211 -1.17 -7.31 -16.79
N HIS A 212 -2.16 -7.94 -16.18
CA HIS A 212 -3.48 -8.19 -16.75
C HIS A 212 -4.46 -7.20 -16.12
N GLN A 213 -5.19 -6.47 -16.93
CA GLN A 213 -6.19 -5.53 -16.47
C GLN A 213 -7.47 -5.70 -17.27
N THR A 214 -8.59 -5.77 -16.55
CA THR A 214 -9.92 -5.90 -17.14
C THR A 214 -10.93 -5.07 -16.36
N SER A 215 -12.04 -4.73 -16.98
CA SER A 215 -13.20 -4.13 -16.34
C SER A 215 -14.32 -5.14 -16.26
N ILE A 216 -14.87 -5.32 -15.07
CA ILE A 216 -16.11 -6.04 -14.79
C ILE A 216 -17.14 -5.02 -14.29
N TYR A 217 -18.41 -5.33 -14.36
CA TYR A 217 -19.45 -4.35 -14.05
C TYR A 217 -20.48 -4.94 -13.09
N LEU A 218 -20.86 -4.17 -12.07
CA LEU A 218 -21.92 -4.58 -11.14
C LEU A 218 -23.28 -4.21 -11.72
N ALA A 219 -24.14 -5.20 -11.98
CA ALA A 219 -25.52 -4.94 -12.39
C ALA A 219 -26.32 -4.41 -11.19
N ARG A 220 -26.75 -3.16 -11.21
CA ARG A 220 -27.52 -2.49 -10.13
C ARG A 220 -28.99 -2.89 -10.13
N LYS A 221 -29.49 -3.42 -11.26
CA LYS A 221 -30.83 -3.90 -11.49
C LYS A 221 -30.85 -4.90 -12.64
N ILE A 222 -31.93 -5.64 -12.80
CA ILE A 222 -32.14 -6.52 -13.95
C ILE A 222 -32.12 -5.68 -15.24
N GLY A 223 -31.37 -6.12 -16.26
CA GLY A 223 -31.21 -5.42 -17.54
C GLY A 223 -30.35 -4.15 -17.45
N ASP A 224 -29.51 -3.99 -16.44
CA ASP A 224 -28.58 -2.88 -16.35
C ASP A 224 -27.56 -2.89 -17.48
N GLN A 225 -27.07 -1.71 -17.85
CA GLN A 225 -26.07 -1.54 -18.90
C GLN A 225 -24.69 -1.31 -18.27
N ILE A 226 -23.65 -1.69 -18.99
CA ILE A 226 -22.27 -1.38 -18.61
C ILE A 226 -21.97 0.11 -18.77
N GLY A 227 -21.25 0.70 -17.81
CA GLY A 227 -20.88 2.12 -17.83
C GLY A 227 -19.80 2.43 -16.80
N GLU A 228 -19.26 3.64 -16.86
CA GLU A 228 -18.25 4.12 -15.90
C GLU A 228 -18.77 4.14 -14.45
N ASP A 229 -20.08 4.25 -14.27
CA ASP A 229 -20.78 4.37 -13.00
C ASP A 229 -21.04 3.03 -12.28
N ASN A 230 -20.81 1.90 -12.95
CA ASN A 230 -20.90 0.56 -12.36
C ASN A 230 -19.67 -0.32 -12.64
N GLU A 231 -18.59 0.30 -13.11
CA GLU A 231 -17.35 -0.37 -13.45
C GLU A 231 -16.50 -0.67 -12.21
N ILE A 232 -15.99 -1.90 -12.16
CA ILE A 232 -14.96 -2.37 -11.21
C ILE A 232 -13.75 -2.76 -12.05
N VAL A 233 -12.62 -2.09 -11.80
CA VAL A 233 -11.35 -2.41 -12.47
C VAL A 233 -10.68 -3.54 -11.69
N VAL A 234 -10.28 -4.59 -12.39
CA VAL A 234 -9.55 -5.72 -11.82
C VAL A 234 -8.19 -5.83 -12.48
N SER A 235 -7.14 -5.88 -11.68
CA SER A 235 -5.77 -6.06 -12.14
C SER A 235 -5.08 -7.22 -11.43
N SER A 236 -4.17 -7.90 -12.13
CA SER A 236 -3.29 -8.93 -11.58
C SER A 236 -1.94 -8.85 -12.26
N VAL A 237 -0.88 -9.27 -11.57
CA VAL A 237 0.48 -9.33 -12.13
C VAL A 237 0.98 -10.75 -12.07
N LEU A 238 1.02 -11.42 -13.23
CA LEU A 238 1.60 -12.77 -13.34
C LEU A 238 3.12 -12.68 -13.38
N LEU A 239 3.76 -13.33 -12.41
CA LEU A 239 5.20 -13.34 -12.24
C LEU A 239 5.89 -14.39 -13.14
N PRO A 240 7.17 -14.17 -13.49
CA PRO A 240 8.01 -15.22 -14.08
C PRO A 240 8.32 -16.30 -13.04
N ASP A 241 8.43 -17.54 -13.53
CA ASP A 241 8.84 -18.69 -12.72
C ASP A 241 10.37 -18.83 -12.74
N PHE A 242 10.97 -18.96 -11.55
CA PHE A 242 12.39 -19.17 -11.32
C PHE A 242 12.67 -20.48 -10.55
N SER A 243 11.67 -21.32 -10.32
CA SER A 243 11.78 -22.57 -9.55
C SER A 243 12.78 -23.58 -10.13
N GLN A 244 13.10 -23.46 -11.43
CA GLN A 244 14.02 -24.34 -12.13
C GLN A 244 15.50 -23.89 -12.04
N LEU A 245 15.78 -22.71 -11.48
CA LEU A 245 17.15 -22.22 -11.37
C LEU A 245 17.93 -22.97 -10.28
N ASN A 246 19.11 -23.48 -10.64
CA ASN A 246 20.02 -24.05 -9.65
C ASN A 246 20.84 -22.97 -8.91
N LYS A 247 21.58 -23.39 -7.87
CA LYS A 247 22.36 -22.46 -7.02
C LYS A 247 23.39 -21.65 -7.82
N LEU A 248 24.06 -22.26 -8.79
CA LEU A 248 25.08 -21.57 -9.60
C LEU A 248 24.45 -20.52 -10.53
N GLU A 249 23.28 -20.82 -11.08
CA GLU A 249 22.52 -19.87 -11.91
C GLU A 249 22.02 -18.70 -11.07
N LEU A 250 21.55 -18.92 -9.84
CA LEU A 250 21.17 -17.87 -8.90
C LEU A 250 22.37 -16.97 -8.51
N GLU A 251 23.56 -17.56 -8.24
CA GLU A 251 24.78 -16.80 -7.93
C GLU A 251 25.30 -15.97 -9.10
N ARG A 252 24.95 -16.33 -10.33
CA ARG A 252 25.30 -15.61 -11.56
C ARG A 252 24.17 -14.77 -12.11
N ALA A 253 23.01 -14.77 -11.47
CA ALA A 253 21.84 -14.06 -11.93
C ALA A 253 22.09 -12.55 -12.15
N PRO A 254 21.33 -11.90 -13.00
CA PRO A 254 21.32 -10.45 -13.08
C PRO A 254 20.80 -9.86 -11.76
N LYS A 255 21.22 -8.64 -11.43
CA LYS A 255 20.74 -7.89 -10.27
C LYS A 255 20.40 -6.48 -10.67
N MET A 256 19.13 -6.14 -10.62
CA MET A 256 18.66 -4.82 -10.97
C MET A 256 18.88 -3.84 -9.81
N LEU A 257 19.48 -2.69 -10.12
CA LEU A 257 19.55 -1.55 -9.21
C LEU A 257 18.92 -0.34 -9.90
N LEU A 258 17.94 0.27 -9.22
CA LEU A 258 17.34 1.53 -9.65
C LEU A 258 18.01 2.72 -8.96
N SER A 259 18.14 3.85 -9.64
CA SER A 259 18.59 5.10 -9.01
C SER A 259 17.60 5.64 -7.97
N THR A 260 16.34 5.28 -8.07
CA THR A 260 15.26 5.52 -7.10
C THR A 260 14.12 4.52 -7.35
N ASP A 261 13.40 4.13 -6.32
CA ASP A 261 12.25 3.21 -6.35
C ASP A 261 10.92 3.92 -6.64
N SER A 262 10.91 5.24 -6.58
CA SER A 262 9.75 6.10 -6.79
C SER A 262 10.14 7.34 -7.59
N LEU A 263 9.18 8.00 -8.23
CA LEU A 263 9.42 9.19 -9.03
C LEU A 263 8.45 10.30 -8.64
N ASP A 264 8.95 11.31 -7.92
CA ASP A 264 8.18 12.53 -7.69
C ASP A 264 8.48 13.54 -8.80
N LEU A 265 7.45 13.93 -9.53
CA LEU A 265 7.53 14.93 -10.59
C LEU A 265 7.08 16.33 -10.12
N GLY A 266 6.57 16.45 -8.88
CA GLY A 266 6.04 17.72 -8.34
C GLY A 266 4.90 18.28 -9.20
N ASP A 267 4.80 19.61 -9.30
CA ASP A 267 3.74 20.28 -10.08
C ASP A 267 3.93 20.08 -11.59
N LEU A 268 2.84 19.69 -12.30
CA LEU A 268 2.82 19.53 -13.76
C LEU A 268 2.94 20.86 -14.51
N GLY A 269 2.62 21.97 -13.86
CA GLY A 269 2.67 23.32 -14.45
C GLY A 269 1.72 23.50 -15.64
N ARG A 270 1.89 24.63 -16.35
CA ARG A 270 1.00 25.03 -17.47
C ARG A 270 0.97 24.02 -18.63
N LYS A 271 2.06 23.29 -18.89
CA LYS A 271 2.13 22.30 -19.98
C LYS A 271 1.31 21.04 -19.70
N ASN A 272 0.84 20.87 -18.45
CA ASN A 272 0.09 19.71 -17.99
C ASN A 272 0.76 18.37 -18.37
N LYS A 273 2.10 18.39 -18.47
CA LYS A 273 2.95 17.26 -18.85
C LYS A 273 4.33 17.42 -18.22
N LYS A 274 4.84 16.35 -17.62
CA LYS A 274 6.18 16.34 -17.04
C LYS A 274 6.87 15.00 -17.25
N THR A 275 8.19 15.01 -17.37
CA THR A 275 9.01 13.81 -17.60
C THR A 275 10.10 13.74 -16.56
N GLY A 276 10.28 12.57 -15.98
CA GLY A 276 11.42 12.22 -15.15
C GLY A 276 12.20 11.05 -15.74
N VAL A 277 13.37 10.78 -15.19
CA VAL A 277 14.27 9.73 -15.65
C VAL A 277 14.76 8.92 -14.46
N ILE A 278 14.65 7.61 -14.58
CA ILE A 278 15.24 6.65 -13.65
C ILE A 278 16.35 5.90 -14.39
N THR A 279 17.50 5.74 -13.75
CA THR A 279 18.59 4.92 -14.27
C THR A 279 18.42 3.48 -13.74
N ILE A 280 18.49 2.51 -14.63
CA ILE A 280 18.51 1.07 -14.32
C ILE A 280 19.94 0.59 -14.57
N GLU A 281 20.57 0.00 -13.58
CA GLU A 281 21.91 -0.57 -13.63
C GLU A 281 21.85 -2.09 -13.38
N ASN A 282 22.59 -2.87 -14.11
CA ASN A 282 22.76 -4.29 -13.84
C ASN A 282 24.00 -4.53 -12.97
N LYS A 283 23.81 -4.81 -11.70
CA LYS A 283 24.89 -5.17 -10.75
C LYS A 283 25.18 -6.67 -10.69
N GLY A 284 24.44 -7.48 -11.44
CA GLY A 284 24.63 -8.92 -11.52
C GLY A 284 25.75 -9.33 -12.48
N LYS A 285 25.85 -10.64 -12.72
CA LYS A 285 26.90 -11.25 -13.55
C LYS A 285 26.39 -11.68 -14.93
N SER A 286 25.07 -11.82 -15.08
CA SER A 286 24.41 -12.17 -16.35
C SER A 286 23.64 -10.97 -16.89
N PRO A 287 23.30 -10.93 -18.19
CA PRO A 287 22.48 -9.86 -18.75
C PRO A 287 21.13 -9.71 -18.04
N LEU A 288 20.78 -8.49 -17.65
CA LEU A 288 19.48 -8.15 -17.11
C LEU A 288 18.52 -7.86 -18.28
N GLU A 289 17.40 -8.56 -18.30
CA GLU A 289 16.36 -8.37 -19.29
C GLU A 289 15.13 -7.73 -18.67
N ILE A 290 14.66 -6.64 -19.21
CA ILE A 290 13.34 -6.08 -18.91
C ILE A 290 12.35 -6.78 -19.85
N ARG A 291 11.80 -7.90 -19.38
CA ARG A 291 10.89 -8.78 -20.15
C ARG A 291 9.60 -8.04 -20.52
N THR A 292 9.05 -7.30 -19.56
CA THR A 292 7.81 -6.53 -19.75
C THR A 292 7.93 -5.19 -19.07
N ILE A 293 7.41 -4.16 -19.74
CA ILE A 293 7.22 -2.83 -19.15
C ILE A 293 5.79 -2.37 -19.47
N GLN A 294 5.02 -2.09 -18.44
CA GLN A 294 3.60 -1.75 -18.54
C GLN A 294 3.24 -0.58 -17.61
N VAL A 295 2.10 0.02 -17.83
CA VAL A 295 1.57 1.13 -17.04
C VAL A 295 0.17 0.81 -16.55
N PHE A 296 -0.16 1.25 -15.33
CA PHE A 296 -1.47 0.99 -14.73
C PHE A 296 -2.57 1.95 -15.21
N ASN A 297 -2.21 3.07 -15.84
CA ASN A 297 -3.19 3.96 -16.43
C ASN A 297 -2.61 4.74 -17.63
N LYS A 298 -3.50 5.30 -18.46
CA LYS A 298 -3.17 6.01 -19.71
C LYS A 298 -2.45 7.36 -19.49
N ALA A 299 -2.40 7.87 -18.28
CA ALA A 299 -1.68 9.11 -17.96
C ALA A 299 -0.16 8.94 -18.01
N VAL A 300 0.33 7.69 -17.90
CA VAL A 300 1.75 7.35 -17.86
C VAL A 300 2.23 6.95 -19.25
N GLY A 301 3.18 7.68 -19.79
CA GLY A 301 3.96 7.31 -20.98
C GLY A 301 5.37 6.86 -20.55
N ILE A 302 5.92 5.88 -21.24
CA ILE A 302 7.23 5.31 -20.95
C ILE A 302 8.10 5.23 -22.19
N SER A 303 9.41 5.38 -22.00
CA SER A 303 10.45 5.09 -23.01
C SER A 303 11.66 4.51 -22.30
N LEU A 304 12.05 3.31 -22.70
CA LEU A 304 13.23 2.61 -22.20
C LEU A 304 14.32 2.61 -23.29
N GLY A 305 15.57 2.85 -22.92
CA GLY A 305 16.70 2.75 -23.81
C GLY A 305 16.89 1.31 -24.28
N ASN A 306 17.74 0.54 -23.62
CA ASN A 306 17.95 -0.88 -23.92
C ASN A 306 17.12 -1.74 -22.97
N ARG A 307 16.49 -2.79 -23.54
CA ARG A 307 15.76 -3.80 -22.75
C ARG A 307 16.69 -4.86 -22.15
N THR A 308 17.82 -5.14 -22.80
CA THR A 308 18.85 -6.03 -22.31
C THR A 308 20.05 -5.18 -21.89
N ILE A 309 20.47 -5.33 -20.64
CA ILE A 309 21.51 -4.53 -20.00
C ILE A 309 22.63 -5.49 -19.58
N ALA A 310 23.80 -5.38 -20.19
CA ALA A 310 24.93 -6.25 -19.87
C ALA A 310 25.38 -6.03 -18.40
N ALA A 311 26.14 -6.98 -17.85
CA ALA A 311 26.69 -6.87 -16.50
C ALA A 311 27.52 -5.59 -16.35
N GLY A 312 27.23 -4.78 -15.34
CA GLY A 312 27.86 -3.46 -15.07
C GLY A 312 27.33 -2.31 -15.91
N GLU A 313 26.52 -2.54 -16.93
CA GLU A 313 25.95 -1.51 -17.79
C GLU A 313 24.70 -0.84 -17.21
N LYS A 314 24.32 0.30 -17.83
CA LYS A 314 23.16 1.12 -17.41
C LYS A 314 22.27 1.47 -18.60
N THR A 315 20.98 1.61 -18.31
CA THR A 315 20.00 2.17 -19.26
C THR A 315 19.13 3.24 -18.56
N LYS A 316 18.43 4.05 -19.36
CA LYS A 316 17.54 5.11 -18.86
C LYS A 316 16.09 4.77 -19.15
N LEU A 317 15.27 4.78 -18.11
CA LEU A 317 13.82 4.73 -18.17
C LEU A 317 13.27 6.14 -18.06
N LYS A 318 12.66 6.66 -19.13
CA LYS A 318 11.94 7.94 -19.13
C LYS A 318 10.48 7.69 -18.85
N ILE A 319 9.95 8.38 -17.86
CA ILE A 319 8.53 8.28 -17.44
C ILE A 319 7.92 9.67 -17.62
N THR A 320 6.83 9.75 -18.36
CA THR A 320 6.14 11.00 -18.67
C THR A 320 4.70 10.92 -18.15
N ILE A 321 4.28 11.92 -17.39
CA ILE A 321 2.87 12.05 -16.97
C ILE A 321 2.17 13.10 -17.84
N GLN A 322 0.95 12.77 -18.26
CA GLN A 322 0.04 13.64 -18.99
C GLN A 322 -1.21 13.92 -18.14
N GLY A 323 -1.32 15.12 -17.56
CA GLY A 323 -2.35 15.48 -16.59
C GLY A 323 -3.78 15.38 -17.13
N LYS A 324 -4.00 15.57 -18.45
CA LYS A 324 -5.32 15.44 -19.07
C LYS A 324 -5.99 14.06 -18.86
N TYR A 325 -5.20 13.02 -18.56
CA TYR A 325 -5.70 11.68 -18.31
C TYR A 325 -5.77 11.32 -16.82
N LEU A 326 -5.17 12.13 -15.94
CA LEU A 326 -5.12 11.85 -14.49
C LEU A 326 -6.49 11.94 -13.83
N ALA A 327 -7.30 12.95 -14.19
CA ALA A 327 -8.62 13.16 -13.58
C ALA A 327 -9.60 11.99 -13.81
N LYS A 328 -9.39 11.20 -14.87
CA LYS A 328 -10.20 10.03 -15.21
C LYS A 328 -9.56 8.70 -14.79
N ALA A 329 -8.35 8.73 -14.23
CA ALA A 329 -7.62 7.52 -13.86
C ALA A 329 -8.13 6.98 -12.52
N LYS A 330 -8.64 5.75 -12.50
CA LYS A 330 -9.05 5.05 -11.26
C LYS A 330 -7.85 4.54 -10.46
N ASN A 331 -6.73 4.24 -11.13
CA ASN A 331 -5.48 3.77 -10.52
C ASN A 331 -4.46 4.90 -10.40
N LYS A 332 -3.69 4.89 -9.32
CA LYS A 332 -2.53 5.79 -9.17
C LYS A 332 -1.52 5.55 -10.30
N PRO A 333 -0.81 6.60 -10.80
CA PRO A 333 0.21 6.44 -11.81
C PRO A 333 1.35 5.54 -11.30
N ARG A 334 1.60 4.43 -12.01
CA ARG A 334 2.67 3.46 -11.67
C ARG A 334 3.21 2.85 -12.95
N VAL A 335 4.50 2.50 -12.96
CA VAL A 335 5.16 1.71 -14.00
C VAL A 335 5.51 0.35 -13.43
N LEU A 336 5.16 -0.72 -14.15
CA LEU A 336 5.52 -2.08 -13.83
C LEU A 336 6.68 -2.52 -14.73
N LEU A 337 7.72 -3.07 -14.15
CA LEU A 337 8.78 -3.82 -14.81
C LEU A 337 8.70 -5.28 -14.38
N ILE A 338 8.75 -6.20 -15.35
CA ILE A 338 9.00 -7.63 -15.13
C ILE A 338 10.37 -7.94 -15.68
N THR A 339 11.20 -8.56 -14.87
CA THR A 339 12.62 -8.81 -15.17
C THR A 339 12.97 -10.29 -15.10
N ASN A 340 14.18 -10.63 -15.51
CA ASN A 340 14.79 -11.92 -15.26
C ASN A 340 15.68 -11.97 -14.01
N ASP A 341 15.61 -10.92 -13.16
CA ASP A 341 16.26 -10.91 -11.85
C ASP A 341 15.41 -11.74 -10.86
N PRO A 342 15.92 -12.89 -10.32
CA PRO A 342 15.16 -13.72 -9.41
C PRO A 342 14.88 -13.06 -8.05
N GLU A 343 15.72 -12.10 -7.63
CA GLU A 343 15.53 -11.34 -6.39
C GLU A 343 14.51 -10.20 -6.57
N GLN A 344 14.38 -9.67 -7.81
CA GLN A 344 13.46 -8.60 -8.16
C GLN A 344 12.69 -8.91 -9.46
N PRO A 345 11.87 -9.98 -9.48
CA PRO A 345 11.11 -10.38 -10.67
C PRO A 345 10.07 -9.35 -11.10
N LYS A 346 9.57 -8.58 -10.14
CA LYS A 346 8.58 -7.51 -10.30
C LYS A 346 9.07 -6.26 -9.60
N VAL A 347 9.07 -5.16 -10.32
CA VAL A 347 9.29 -3.83 -9.73
C VAL A 347 8.14 -2.91 -10.14
N VAL A 348 7.53 -2.26 -9.16
CA VAL A 348 6.50 -1.25 -9.37
C VAL A 348 7.06 0.09 -8.93
N ILE A 349 7.12 1.03 -9.86
CA ILE A 349 7.61 2.40 -9.63
C ILE A 349 6.41 3.33 -9.51
N PRO A 350 6.04 3.78 -8.32
CA PRO A 350 5.02 4.79 -8.14
C PRO A 350 5.50 6.13 -8.69
N VAL A 351 4.57 6.89 -9.29
CA VAL A 351 4.82 8.23 -9.82
C VAL A 351 3.88 9.20 -9.15
N THR A 352 4.42 10.17 -8.43
CA THR A 352 3.65 11.22 -7.78
C THR A 352 3.72 12.52 -8.58
N VAL A 353 2.60 13.21 -8.65
CA VAL A 353 2.47 14.53 -9.27
C VAL A 353 1.47 15.38 -8.50
N GLN A 354 1.71 16.66 -8.46
CA GLN A 354 0.75 17.65 -7.99
C GLN A 354 0.06 18.26 -9.21
N THR A 355 -1.27 18.26 -9.20
CA THR A 355 -2.05 19.02 -10.18
C THR A 355 -2.44 20.32 -9.51
N SER A 356 -1.94 21.44 -10.01
CA SER A 356 -2.42 22.75 -9.56
C SER A 356 -3.91 22.82 -9.84
N THR A 357 -4.72 22.79 -8.81
CA THR A 357 -6.15 23.13 -8.96
C THR A 357 -6.17 24.59 -9.38
N GLN A 358 -6.47 24.88 -10.65
CA GLN A 358 -6.79 26.24 -11.03
C GLN A 358 -7.98 26.69 -10.17
N LYS A 359 -7.72 27.69 -9.31
CA LYS A 359 -8.76 28.48 -8.64
C LYS A 359 -9.49 29.31 -9.70
#